data_3231ae1949675af4a7a5ae2b4fb3c38d
#
_entry.id   3231ae1949675af4a7a5ae2b4fb3c38d
#
_cell.length_a   1.000
_cell.length_b   1.000
_cell.length_c   1.000
_cell.angle_alpha   90.00
_cell.angle_beta   90.00
_cell.angle_gamma   90.00
#
_symmetry.space_group_name_H-M   'P 1'
#
loop_
_entity.id
_entity.type
_entity.pdbx_description
1 polymer ?
#
loop_
_entity_poly.entity_id
_entity_poly.type
_entity_poly.pdbx_seq_one_letter_code
_entity_poly.pdbx_strand_id
1 'polypeptide(L)'
;QYRTYDAMSRTLVPELKVLYPSITTFSIAHSLEVRVDSMKTDTVTLAVLKFARHPSVAEKEKISEWLKARVGTKKLRLITE
;
A
#
# COMPACT_ATOMS: atom_id res chain seq x y z
N GLN A 1 -13.05 -11.43 2.54
CA GLN A 1 -12.27 -10.30 2.00
C GLN A 1 -11.19 -9.84 2.97
N TYR A 2 -11.55 -9.64 4.21
CA TYR A 2 -10.57 -9.26 5.23
C TYR A 2 -9.48 -10.31 5.37
N ARG A 3 -9.85 -11.56 5.28
CA ARG A 3 -8.89 -12.66 5.37
C ARG A 3 -7.88 -12.65 4.23
N THR A 4 -8.33 -12.25 3.03
CA THR A 4 -7.44 -12.16 1.88
C THR A 4 -6.35 -11.12 2.10
N TYR A 5 -6.74 -9.93 2.60
CA TYR A 5 -5.76 -8.89 2.87
C TYR A 5 -4.87 -9.21 4.06
N ASP A 6 -5.43 -9.87 5.05
CA ASP A 6 -4.65 -10.33 6.19
C ASP A 6 -3.58 -11.35 5.74
N ALA A 7 -3.98 -12.29 4.90
CA ALA A 7 -3.05 -13.28 4.37
C ALA A 7 -1.97 -12.61 3.50
N MET A 8 -2.36 -11.64 2.66
CA MET A 8 -1.40 -10.87 1.86
C MET A 8 -0.41 -10.13 2.74
N SER A 9 -0.91 -9.48 3.80
CA SER A 9 -0.03 -8.75 4.73
C SER A 9 1.01 -9.67 5.33
N ARG A 10 0.59 -10.86 5.76
CA ARG A 10 1.50 -11.83 6.35
C ARG A 10 2.56 -12.31 5.36
N THR A 11 2.19 -12.41 4.09
CA THR A 11 3.12 -12.82 3.04
C THR A 11 4.06 -11.67 2.67
N LEU A 12 3.52 -10.46 2.59
CA LEU A 12 4.28 -9.30 2.11
C LEU A 12 5.23 -8.73 3.16
N VAL A 13 4.85 -8.80 4.44
CA VAL A 13 5.66 -8.21 5.52
C VAL A 13 7.10 -8.74 5.55
N PRO A 14 7.34 -10.07 5.49
CA PRO A 14 8.72 -10.55 5.46
C PRO A 14 9.51 -10.05 4.26
N GLU A 15 8.88 -9.96 3.10
CA GLU A 15 9.53 -9.44 1.89
C GLU A 15 9.87 -7.96 2.04
N LEU A 16 8.93 -7.19 2.57
CA LEU A 16 9.16 -5.75 2.81
C LEU A 16 10.31 -5.53 3.78
N LYS A 17 10.39 -6.35 4.81
CA LYS A 17 11.45 -6.24 5.81
C LYS A 17 12.83 -6.44 5.19
N VAL A 18 12.93 -7.35 4.23
CA VAL A 18 14.19 -7.62 3.54
C VAL A 18 14.52 -6.52 2.53
N LEU A 19 13.52 -6.11 1.74
CA LEU A 19 13.72 -5.15 0.66
C LEU A 19 13.83 -3.71 1.16
N TYR A 20 13.04 -3.39 2.18
CA TYR A 20 12.94 -2.02 2.70
C TYR A 20 12.97 -2.04 4.22
N PRO A 21 14.16 -2.26 4.81
CA PRO A 21 14.27 -2.43 6.27
C PRO A 21 13.90 -1.19 7.08
N SER A 22 13.78 -0.03 6.44
CA SER A 22 13.36 1.18 7.13
C SER A 22 11.85 1.23 7.39
N ILE A 23 11.08 0.34 6.78
CA ILE A 23 9.64 0.27 7.04
C ILE A 23 9.40 -0.36 8.40
N THR A 24 8.68 0.35 9.26
CA THR A 24 8.37 -0.13 10.62
C THR A 24 6.97 -0.69 10.73
N THR A 25 6.02 -0.19 9.94
CA THR A 25 4.64 -0.63 10.00
C THR A 25 4.05 -0.67 8.60
N PHE A 26 3.24 -1.68 8.34
CA PHE A 26 2.54 -1.84 7.07
C PHE A 26 1.09 -2.22 7.34
N SER A 27 0.17 -1.56 6.65
CA SER A 27 -1.23 -1.98 6.66
C SER A 27 -1.81 -1.80 5.26
N ILE A 28 -2.79 -2.64 4.93
CA ILE A 28 -3.43 -2.62 3.63
C ILE A 28 -4.93 -2.83 3.82
N ALA A 29 -5.73 -2.09 3.07
CA ALA A 29 -7.18 -2.17 3.17
C ALA A 29 -7.84 -1.72 1.87
N HIS A 30 -9.10 -2.11 1.70
CA HIS A 30 -9.94 -1.55 0.66
C HIS A 30 -10.51 -0.22 1.14
N SER A 31 -10.56 0.74 0.25
CA SER A 31 -11.16 2.04 0.52
C SER A 31 -12.08 2.43 -0.62
N LEU A 32 -13.20 3.06 -0.27
CA LEU A 32 -14.13 3.59 -1.24
C LEU A 32 -13.81 5.06 -1.44
N GLU A 33 -13.48 5.44 -2.67
CA GLU A 33 -13.16 6.81 -3.03
C GLU A 33 -14.31 7.40 -3.82
N VAL A 34 -14.83 8.53 -3.37
CA VAL A 34 -15.93 9.23 -4.04
C VAL A 34 -15.40 10.54 -4.60
N ARG A 35 -15.59 10.74 -5.88
CA ARG A 35 -15.24 12.01 -6.52
C ARG A 35 -16.41 12.96 -6.38
N VAL A 36 -16.21 14.01 -5.61
CA VAL A 36 -17.27 14.94 -5.27
C VAL A 36 -17.76 15.72 -6.51
N ASP A 37 -16.84 16.04 -7.39
CA ASP A 37 -17.14 16.82 -8.60
C ASP A 37 -18.02 16.07 -9.59
N SER A 38 -17.80 14.78 -9.74
CA SER A 38 -18.52 13.96 -10.72
C SER A 38 -19.45 12.93 -10.09
N MET A 39 -19.45 12.83 -8.76
CA MET A 39 -20.23 11.86 -8.01
C MET A 39 -19.92 10.40 -8.38
N LYS A 40 -18.75 10.17 -8.92
CA LYS A 40 -18.32 8.82 -9.26
C LYS A 40 -17.66 8.15 -8.08
N THR A 41 -17.95 6.87 -7.92
CA THR A 41 -17.43 6.07 -6.84
C THR A 41 -16.44 5.04 -7.38
N ASP A 42 -15.33 4.86 -6.69
CA ASP A 42 -14.30 3.94 -7.10
C ASP A 42 -13.73 3.21 -5.89
N THR A 43 -13.33 1.97 -6.11
CA THR A 43 -12.70 1.18 -5.05
C THR A 43 -11.19 1.21 -5.26
N VAL A 44 -10.45 1.62 -4.23
CA VAL A 44 -8.99 1.66 -4.28
C VAL A 44 -8.42 0.82 -3.16
N THR A 45 -7.22 0.32 -3.37
CA THR A 45 -6.47 -0.36 -2.32
C THR A 45 -5.60 0.69 -1.62
N LEU A 46 -5.73 0.75 -0.31
CA LEU A 46 -4.99 1.72 0.50
C LEU A 46 -3.89 1.00 1.25
N ALA A 47 -2.65 1.43 1.03
CA ALA A 47 -1.50 0.91 1.75
C ALA A 47 -0.91 2.01 2.59
N VAL A 48 -0.80 1.77 3.90
CA VAL A 48 -0.23 2.73 4.84
C VAL A 48 1.09 2.17 5.36
N LEU A 49 2.14 2.95 5.22
CA LEU A 49 3.48 2.56 5.63
C LEU A 49 4.05 3.59 6.58
N LYS A 50 4.68 3.10 7.64
CA LYS A 50 5.45 3.95 8.55
C LYS A 50 6.92 3.62 8.37
N PHE A 51 7.75 4.64 8.31
CA PHE A 51 9.18 4.50 8.11
C PHE A 51 9.94 5.00 9.32
N ALA A 52 11.07 4.36 9.63
CA ALA A 52 11.96 4.84 10.67
C ALA A 52 12.62 6.17 10.29
N ARG A 53 12.72 6.44 8.99
CA ARG A 53 13.23 7.69 8.45
C ARG A 53 12.46 8.02 7.18
N HIS A 54 12.50 9.28 6.77
CA HIS A 54 11.79 9.71 5.56
C HIS A 54 12.32 8.99 4.32
N PRO A 55 11.44 8.33 3.56
CA PRO A 55 11.85 7.73 2.30
C PRO A 55 12.01 8.80 1.22
N SER A 56 12.90 8.56 0.27
CA SER A 56 13.00 9.41 -0.91
C SER A 56 11.83 9.18 -1.85
N VAL A 57 11.64 10.12 -2.79
CA VAL A 57 10.58 9.98 -3.80
C VAL A 57 10.79 8.70 -4.62
N ALA A 58 12.06 8.42 -4.97
CA ALA A 58 12.39 7.22 -5.72
C ALA A 58 12.05 5.94 -4.96
N GLU A 59 12.31 5.92 -3.64
CA GLU A 59 11.95 4.78 -2.80
C GLU A 59 10.44 4.58 -2.75
N LYS A 60 9.69 5.68 -2.59
CA LYS A 60 8.22 5.61 -2.58
C LYS A 60 7.68 5.05 -3.88
N GLU A 61 8.23 5.48 -5.01
CA GLU A 61 7.81 4.99 -6.32
C GLU A 61 8.09 3.51 -6.49
N LYS A 62 9.27 3.06 -6.07
CA LYS A 62 9.62 1.64 -6.13
C LYS A 62 8.71 0.79 -5.28
N ILE A 63 8.42 1.25 -4.08
CA ILE A 63 7.51 0.54 -3.17
C ILE A 63 6.11 0.48 -3.76
N SER A 64 5.63 1.59 -4.32
CA SER A 64 4.31 1.65 -4.93
C SER A 64 4.20 0.66 -6.10
N GLU A 65 5.18 0.64 -6.99
CA GLU A 65 5.19 -0.27 -8.13
C GLU A 65 5.25 -1.72 -7.68
N TRP A 66 6.08 -2.01 -6.69
CA TRP A 66 6.21 -3.34 -6.15
C TRP A 66 4.89 -3.82 -5.54
N LEU A 67 4.23 -2.95 -4.77
CA LEU A 67 2.95 -3.29 -4.15
C LEU A 67 1.86 -3.51 -5.18
N LYS A 68 1.80 -2.68 -6.22
CA LYS A 68 0.83 -2.86 -7.30
C LYS A 68 0.99 -4.21 -7.96
N ALA A 69 2.23 -4.61 -8.22
CA ALA A 69 2.52 -5.89 -8.84
C ALA A 69 2.17 -7.07 -7.94
N ARG A 70 2.49 -6.96 -6.65
CA ARG A 70 2.24 -8.05 -5.70
C ARG A 70 0.77 -8.18 -5.33
N VAL A 71 0.08 -7.07 -5.16
CA VAL A 71 -1.34 -7.08 -4.81
C VAL A 71 -2.22 -7.32 -6.03
N GLY A 72 -1.71 -6.96 -7.21
CA GLY A 72 -2.45 -7.16 -8.45
C GLY A 72 -3.53 -6.12 -8.69
N THR A 73 -3.32 -4.92 -8.19
CA THR A 73 -4.26 -3.82 -8.39
C THR A 73 -3.59 -2.67 -9.13
N LYS A 74 -4.36 -1.98 -9.96
CA LYS A 74 -3.89 -0.77 -10.63
C LYS A 74 -4.21 0.48 -9.82
N LYS A 75 -5.16 0.39 -8.91
CA LYS A 75 -5.62 1.51 -8.11
C LYS A 75 -5.11 1.36 -6.69
N LEU A 76 -3.89 1.81 -6.49
CA LEU A 76 -3.23 1.76 -5.20
C LEU A 76 -2.94 3.17 -4.71
N ARG A 77 -3.35 3.45 -3.48
CA ARG A 77 -2.98 4.69 -2.78
C ARG A 77 -1.95 4.35 -1.73
N LEU A 78 -0.81 4.99 -1.81
CA LEU A 78 0.26 4.78 -0.85
C LEU A 78 0.32 5.97 0.09
N ILE A 79 0.17 5.70 1.39
CA ILE A 79 0.27 6.72 2.42
C ILE A 79 1.50 6.41 3.26
N THR A 80 2.35 7.41 3.46
CA THR A 80 3.54 7.26 4.29
C THR A 80 3.44 8.17 5.50
N GLU A 81 3.85 7.66 6.63
CA GLU A 81 3.86 8.41 7.90
C GLU A 81 5.23 8.43 8.53
#